data_00454bf3bde2295850a1ab1f688bbc98
#
_entry.id   00454bf3bde2295850a1ab1f688bbc98
#
_cell.length_a   1.000
_cell.length_b   1.000
_cell.length_c   1.000
_cell.angle_alpha   90.00
_cell.angle_beta   90.00
_cell.angle_gamma   90.00
#
_symmetry.space_group_name_H-M   'P 1'
#
loop_
_entity.id
_entity.type
_entity.pdbx_description
1 polymer ?
#
loop_
_entity_poly.entity_id
_entity_poly.type
_entity_poly.pdbx_seq_one_letter_code
_entity_poly.pdbx_strand_id
1 'polypeptide(L)'
;AYNGGTAPDVVGANSLPLNTFADTGILMPLNEYIDSDETFQKVNEPYEHAYEGENTRNGNIYFVYSGMRSGVRVEYNKNILEECGYTEVPSKLEDYIDMAKDITAKGAGNYYGIGFTSASTFERLLEMSAQVSGIYYYDYVNGKYDFSGYKDIVELGKRFISEDIAYPDQQGVDNMRALFAEGQFALWSNASQEASVFTNQIPITEFEWGVAEVPSLTGEIEGALQTTPSKAYGIVSTSEHKDEAWKVIQYFQSEEFLKGYLESGYCLPISTYMDAAIDKTKIGRMADFSLLDYESVYPKPPVINLTGDDYRVVLWNAVMDYVDVDEAIEDLNTRYNEALEADIASGATKRLVISDYDPLHPSDGTITYLDK
;
A
#
# COMPACT_ATOMS: atom_id res chain seq x y z
N ALA A 1 8.40 26.73 0.16
CA ALA A 1 8.76 26.91 -1.26
C ALA A 1 7.65 27.66 -1.99
N TYR A 2 6.41 27.17 -2.06
CA TYR A 2 5.31 27.78 -2.83
C TYR A 2 5.05 29.24 -2.44
N ASN A 3 4.76 29.52 -1.17
CA ASN A 3 4.50 30.90 -0.68
C ASN A 3 5.72 31.83 -0.77
N GLY A 4 6.91 31.30 -0.94
CA GLY A 4 8.15 32.06 -1.10
C GLY A 4 8.57 32.27 -2.55
N GLY A 5 7.77 31.83 -3.53
CA GLY A 5 8.08 31.95 -4.96
C GLY A 5 9.28 31.11 -5.42
N THR A 6 9.60 30.03 -4.70
CA THR A 6 10.73 29.13 -4.99
C THR A 6 10.28 27.68 -5.18
N ALA A 7 9.00 27.49 -5.54
CA ALA A 7 8.48 26.17 -5.86
C ALA A 7 9.11 25.64 -7.17
N PRO A 8 9.37 24.33 -7.28
CA PRO A 8 9.80 23.73 -8.54
C PRO A 8 8.63 23.72 -9.54
N ASP A 9 8.94 23.59 -10.84
CA ASP A 9 7.91 23.49 -11.89
C ASP A 9 7.19 22.14 -11.85
N VAL A 10 7.96 21.05 -11.65
CA VAL A 10 7.45 19.67 -11.52
C VAL A 10 7.69 19.18 -10.10
N VAL A 11 6.71 18.51 -9.53
CA VAL A 11 6.80 17.91 -8.21
C VAL A 11 6.56 16.41 -8.27
N GLY A 12 7.33 15.66 -7.46
CA GLY A 12 7.02 14.27 -7.14
C GLY A 12 5.96 14.23 -6.03
N ALA A 13 4.88 13.51 -6.29
CA ALA A 13 3.63 13.71 -5.55
C ALA A 13 3.19 12.54 -4.67
N ASN A 14 4.00 11.49 -4.53
CA ASN A 14 3.61 10.24 -3.84
C ASN A 14 3.09 10.40 -2.39
N SER A 15 3.43 11.49 -1.73
CA SER A 15 3.05 11.75 -0.34
C SER A 15 2.43 13.14 -0.13
N LEU A 16 2.05 13.82 -1.20
CA LEU A 16 1.40 15.13 -1.10
C LEU A 16 -0.09 14.96 -0.79
N PRO A 17 -0.66 15.74 0.13
CA PRO A 17 -2.09 15.73 0.41
C PRO A 17 -2.86 16.39 -0.75
N LEU A 18 -3.30 15.57 -1.71
CA LEU A 18 -3.92 16.04 -2.96
C LEU A 18 -5.03 17.08 -2.72
N ASN A 19 -6.00 16.76 -1.84
CA ASN A 19 -7.14 17.63 -1.62
C ASN A 19 -6.70 19.05 -1.23
N THR A 20 -5.76 19.14 -0.28
CA THR A 20 -5.21 20.45 0.14
C THR A 20 -4.50 21.18 -1.01
N PHE A 21 -3.68 20.48 -1.80
CA PHE A 21 -2.89 21.09 -2.85
C PHE A 21 -3.73 21.46 -4.08
N ALA A 22 -4.77 20.69 -4.38
CA ALA A 22 -5.71 21.01 -5.45
C ALA A 22 -6.66 22.15 -5.04
N ASP A 23 -7.29 22.06 -3.87
CA ASP A 23 -8.28 23.05 -3.40
C ASP A 23 -7.65 24.43 -3.13
N THR A 24 -6.38 24.48 -2.72
CA THR A 24 -5.63 25.73 -2.57
C THR A 24 -4.98 26.23 -3.85
N GLY A 25 -5.13 25.51 -4.97
CA GLY A 25 -4.59 25.91 -6.27
C GLY A 25 -3.05 25.83 -6.36
N ILE A 26 -2.39 25.05 -5.50
CA ILE A 26 -0.93 24.86 -5.56
C ILE A 26 -0.54 24.01 -6.77
N LEU A 27 -1.35 23.01 -7.09
CA LEU A 27 -1.19 22.19 -8.30
C LEU A 27 -2.14 22.64 -9.39
N MET A 28 -1.76 22.43 -10.63
CA MET A 28 -2.64 22.67 -11.77
C MET A 28 -3.24 21.36 -12.29
N PRO A 29 -4.48 21.39 -12.82
CA PRO A 29 -5.04 20.26 -13.54
C PRO A 29 -4.21 19.91 -14.78
N LEU A 30 -4.08 18.62 -15.08
CA LEU A 30 -3.32 18.11 -16.22
C LEU A 30 -4.21 17.71 -17.40
N ASN A 31 -5.54 17.76 -17.25
CA ASN A 31 -6.51 17.25 -18.25
C ASN A 31 -6.27 17.83 -19.65
N GLU A 32 -6.07 19.16 -19.78
CA GLU A 32 -5.86 19.80 -21.10
C GLU A 32 -4.62 19.25 -21.82
N TYR A 33 -3.55 18.97 -21.08
CA TYR A 33 -2.34 18.37 -21.63
C TYR A 33 -2.56 16.90 -21.99
N ILE A 34 -3.22 16.14 -21.11
CA ILE A 34 -3.54 14.72 -21.33
C ILE A 34 -4.44 14.59 -22.56
N ASP A 35 -5.51 15.39 -22.65
CA ASP A 35 -6.50 15.31 -23.74
C ASP A 35 -5.92 15.68 -25.10
N SER A 36 -4.87 16.51 -25.12
CA SER A 36 -4.19 16.90 -26.35
C SER A 36 -3.13 15.89 -26.83
N ASP A 37 -2.85 14.84 -26.08
CA ASP A 37 -1.77 13.88 -26.34
C ASP A 37 -2.29 12.42 -26.41
N GLU A 38 -2.70 12.00 -27.59
CA GLU A 38 -3.20 10.64 -27.84
C GLU A 38 -2.14 9.56 -27.53
N THR A 39 -0.85 9.87 -27.73
CA THR A 39 0.23 8.93 -27.43
C THR A 39 0.38 8.73 -25.94
N PHE A 40 0.32 9.83 -25.17
CA PHE A 40 0.34 9.79 -23.72
C PHE A 40 -0.85 8.98 -23.16
N GLN A 41 -2.06 9.25 -23.66
CA GLN A 41 -3.27 8.53 -23.22
C GLN A 41 -3.14 7.03 -23.49
N LYS A 42 -2.66 6.64 -24.67
CA LYS A 42 -2.48 5.24 -25.06
C LYS A 42 -1.46 4.51 -24.17
N VAL A 43 -0.32 5.15 -23.88
CA VAL A 43 0.77 4.51 -23.14
C VAL A 43 0.46 4.43 -21.65
N ASN A 44 -0.20 5.44 -21.08
CA ASN A 44 -0.34 5.60 -19.64
C ASN A 44 -1.74 5.30 -19.11
N GLU A 45 -2.76 5.25 -19.96
CA GLU A 45 -4.15 4.98 -19.58
C GLU A 45 -4.61 5.81 -18.34
N PRO A 46 -4.37 7.16 -18.33
CA PRO A 46 -4.43 7.97 -17.10
C PRO A 46 -5.83 8.07 -16.49
N TYR A 47 -6.87 7.91 -17.30
CA TYR A 47 -8.27 7.98 -16.84
C TYR A 47 -8.76 6.66 -16.21
N GLU A 48 -8.12 5.54 -16.52
CA GLU A 48 -8.46 4.24 -15.92
C GLU A 48 -8.00 4.13 -14.46
N HIS A 49 -7.05 5.00 -14.08
CA HIS A 49 -6.49 5.07 -12.74
C HIS A 49 -6.74 6.43 -12.07
N ALA A 50 -7.83 7.11 -12.45
CA ALA A 50 -8.22 8.42 -11.94
C ALA A 50 -9.24 8.27 -10.81
N TYR A 51 -8.75 8.24 -9.56
CA TYR A 51 -9.58 8.11 -8.38
C TYR A 51 -9.63 9.41 -7.56
N GLU A 52 -10.85 9.83 -7.20
CA GLU A 52 -11.08 11.02 -6.39
C GLU A 52 -10.38 10.90 -5.04
N GLY A 53 -9.65 11.93 -4.65
CA GLY A 53 -8.86 11.96 -3.42
C GLY A 53 -7.46 11.34 -3.51
N GLU A 54 -7.15 10.60 -4.59
CA GLU A 54 -5.81 10.02 -4.81
C GLU A 54 -4.97 10.85 -5.79
N ASN A 55 -5.39 10.95 -7.03
CA ASN A 55 -4.76 11.77 -8.07
C ASN A 55 -5.74 12.70 -8.77
N THR A 56 -7.03 12.59 -8.45
CA THR A 56 -8.13 13.34 -9.06
C THR A 56 -8.90 14.10 -7.99
N ARG A 57 -9.26 15.34 -8.31
CA ARG A 57 -10.10 16.17 -7.46
C ARG A 57 -11.16 16.85 -8.32
N ASN A 58 -12.45 16.61 -8.06
CA ASN A 58 -13.59 17.13 -8.82
C ASN A 58 -13.46 16.87 -10.33
N GLY A 59 -13.05 15.67 -10.72
CA GLY A 59 -12.87 15.25 -12.11
C GLY A 59 -11.60 15.75 -12.80
N ASN A 60 -10.77 16.51 -12.11
CA ASN A 60 -9.47 16.97 -12.64
C ASN A 60 -8.34 16.04 -12.15
N ILE A 61 -7.49 15.60 -13.07
CA ILE A 61 -6.27 14.84 -12.77
C ILE A 61 -5.15 15.83 -12.42
N TYR A 62 -4.50 15.64 -11.29
CA TYR A 62 -3.37 16.45 -10.82
C TYR A 62 -2.06 15.69 -10.82
N PHE A 63 -2.10 14.36 -10.76
CA PHE A 63 -0.93 13.49 -10.78
C PHE A 63 -1.08 12.40 -11.82
N VAL A 64 0.03 12.06 -12.48
CA VAL A 64 0.17 10.88 -13.33
C VAL A 64 1.26 9.96 -12.77
N TYR A 65 1.10 8.67 -12.95
CA TYR A 65 1.95 7.64 -12.33
C TYR A 65 2.81 6.91 -13.35
N SER A 66 4.07 6.64 -13.02
CA SER A 66 4.97 5.85 -13.88
C SER A 66 4.92 4.34 -13.61
N GLY A 67 4.17 3.91 -12.63
CA GLY A 67 4.03 2.50 -12.29
C GLY A 67 3.30 2.29 -10.97
N MET A 68 3.31 1.05 -10.47
CA MET A 68 2.71 0.70 -9.19
C MET A 68 3.61 -0.25 -8.39
N ARG A 69 3.28 -0.41 -7.12
CA ARG A 69 3.78 -1.47 -6.25
C ARG A 69 2.70 -2.53 -6.11
N SER A 70 3.10 -3.78 -5.98
CA SER A 70 2.18 -4.83 -5.52
C SER A 70 1.65 -4.51 -4.13
N GLY A 71 0.62 -5.18 -3.71
CA GLY A 71 0.30 -5.31 -2.31
C GLY A 71 1.48 -5.92 -1.53
N VAL A 72 1.33 -5.95 -0.20
CA VAL A 72 2.34 -6.55 0.66
C VAL A 72 2.47 -8.05 0.37
N ARG A 73 3.69 -8.56 0.48
CA ARG A 73 4.05 -9.98 0.45
C ARG A 73 4.75 -10.35 1.75
N VAL A 74 4.90 -11.63 1.98
CA VAL A 74 5.78 -12.18 3.01
C VAL A 74 7.08 -12.61 2.33
N GLU A 75 8.16 -11.88 2.59
CA GLU A 75 9.51 -12.31 2.27
C GLU A 75 9.99 -13.27 3.36
N TYR A 76 10.63 -14.37 2.97
CA TYR A 76 11.07 -15.37 3.92
C TYR A 76 12.47 -15.90 3.65
N ASN A 77 13.19 -16.22 4.72
CA ASN A 77 14.49 -16.89 4.67
C ASN A 77 14.28 -18.38 4.47
N LYS A 78 14.56 -18.89 3.26
CA LYS A 78 14.37 -20.30 2.91
C LYS A 78 15.22 -21.22 3.78
N ASN A 79 16.46 -20.83 4.09
CA ASN A 79 17.36 -21.66 4.87
C ASN A 79 16.84 -21.89 6.28
N ILE A 80 16.32 -20.85 6.95
CA ILE A 80 15.72 -20.98 8.28
C ILE A 80 14.43 -21.84 8.20
N LEU A 81 13.58 -21.62 7.20
CA LEU A 81 12.36 -22.43 7.03
C LEU A 81 12.71 -23.91 6.88
N GLU A 82 13.64 -24.25 5.97
CA GLU A 82 14.08 -25.61 5.72
C GLU A 82 14.73 -26.25 6.95
N GLU A 83 15.58 -25.52 7.68
CA GLU A 83 16.18 -25.98 8.94
C GLU A 83 15.11 -26.30 9.98
N CYS A 84 14.03 -25.50 10.01
CA CYS A 84 12.89 -25.72 10.89
C CYS A 84 11.88 -26.78 10.37
N GLY A 85 12.09 -27.33 9.17
CA GLY A 85 11.27 -28.39 8.59
C GLY A 85 10.05 -27.88 7.81
N TYR A 86 10.05 -26.61 7.40
CA TYR A 86 9.02 -26.00 6.58
C TYR A 86 9.48 -25.85 5.13
N THR A 87 8.58 -26.05 4.18
CA THR A 87 8.82 -25.89 2.74
C THR A 87 8.07 -24.71 2.13
N GLU A 88 7.06 -24.20 2.83
CA GLU A 88 6.19 -23.11 2.37
C GLU A 88 5.69 -22.28 3.56
N VAL A 89 5.22 -21.07 3.27
CA VAL A 89 4.57 -20.19 4.23
C VAL A 89 3.08 -20.52 4.26
N PRO A 90 2.46 -20.74 5.45
CA PRO A 90 1.03 -21.04 5.53
C PRO A 90 0.14 -19.91 5.03
N SER A 91 -0.95 -20.24 4.35
CA SER A 91 -1.97 -19.29 3.87
C SER A 91 -2.94 -18.85 4.97
N LYS A 92 -3.07 -19.60 6.08
CA LYS A 92 -3.91 -19.26 7.22
C LYS A 92 -3.10 -18.50 8.27
N LEU A 93 -3.60 -17.35 8.74
CA LEU A 93 -2.89 -16.47 9.69
C LEU A 93 -2.55 -17.19 11.01
N GLU A 94 -3.44 -18.01 11.54
CA GLU A 94 -3.17 -18.77 12.76
C GLU A 94 -2.00 -19.74 12.59
N ASP A 95 -1.97 -20.50 11.48
CA ASP A 95 -0.92 -21.46 11.16
C ASP A 95 0.42 -20.74 10.87
N TYR A 96 0.36 -19.56 10.27
CA TYR A 96 1.51 -18.66 10.07
C TYR A 96 2.13 -18.23 11.41
N ILE A 97 1.28 -17.84 12.38
CA ILE A 97 1.72 -17.47 13.73
C ILE A 97 2.34 -18.68 14.45
N ASP A 98 1.72 -19.86 14.33
CA ASP A 98 2.24 -21.10 14.92
C ASP A 98 3.59 -21.47 14.31
N MET A 99 3.77 -21.32 12.99
CA MET A 99 5.06 -21.53 12.33
C MET A 99 6.10 -20.51 12.83
N ALA A 100 5.76 -19.24 12.93
CA ALA A 100 6.68 -18.22 13.43
C ALA A 100 7.12 -18.52 14.88
N LYS A 101 6.20 -18.98 15.74
CA LYS A 101 6.48 -19.41 17.11
C LYS A 101 7.45 -20.59 17.16
N ASP A 102 7.20 -21.63 16.36
CA ASP A 102 8.06 -22.81 16.30
C ASP A 102 9.47 -22.43 15.81
N ILE A 103 9.58 -21.56 14.81
CA ILE A 103 10.86 -21.04 14.31
C ILE A 103 11.61 -20.28 15.42
N THR A 104 10.93 -19.42 16.17
CA THR A 104 11.55 -18.69 17.30
C THR A 104 12.08 -19.66 18.37
N ALA A 105 11.28 -20.66 18.72
CA ALA A 105 11.68 -21.68 19.69
C ALA A 105 12.89 -22.49 19.22
N LYS A 106 12.94 -22.89 17.95
CA LYS A 106 14.08 -23.61 17.35
C LYS A 106 15.32 -22.73 17.20
N GLY A 107 15.12 -21.44 16.95
CA GLY A 107 16.19 -20.44 16.84
C GLY A 107 16.95 -20.24 18.15
N ALA A 108 16.33 -20.49 19.30
CA ALA A 108 16.95 -20.45 20.63
C ALA A 108 17.75 -19.16 20.88
N GLY A 109 17.28 -18.03 20.37
CA GLY A 109 17.93 -16.71 20.46
C GLY A 109 18.93 -16.38 19.36
N ASN A 110 19.21 -17.30 18.43
CA ASN A 110 20.06 -17.02 17.27
C ASN A 110 19.26 -16.34 16.14
N TYR A 111 17.99 -16.68 16.01
CA TYR A 111 17.04 -16.05 15.10
C TYR A 111 15.61 -16.15 15.64
N TYR A 112 14.71 -15.37 15.07
CA TYR A 112 13.31 -15.28 15.46
C TYR A 112 12.39 -15.63 14.29
N GLY A 113 11.10 -15.90 14.57
CA GLY A 113 10.12 -16.21 13.54
C GLY A 113 9.83 -15.02 12.63
N ILE A 114 9.63 -13.84 13.20
CA ILE A 114 9.23 -12.64 12.44
C ILE A 114 9.88 -11.38 12.99
N GLY A 115 10.13 -10.40 12.10
CA GLY A 115 10.53 -9.05 12.45
C GLY A 115 9.43 -8.02 12.14
N PHE A 116 9.24 -7.06 13.04
CA PHE A 116 8.35 -5.93 12.87
C PHE A 116 9.10 -4.60 12.90
N THR A 117 8.58 -3.61 12.17
CA THR A 117 9.06 -2.24 12.29
C THR A 117 8.49 -1.56 13.53
N SER A 118 9.16 -0.56 14.07
CA SER A 118 8.64 0.28 15.16
C SER A 118 7.49 1.20 14.75
N ALA A 119 7.31 1.37 13.44
CA ALA A 119 6.19 2.11 12.85
C ALA A 119 5.57 1.28 11.73
N SER A 120 4.31 1.52 11.40
CA SER A 120 3.57 0.81 10.35
C SER A 120 3.49 -0.72 10.52
N THR A 121 3.62 -1.22 11.75
CA THR A 121 3.62 -2.67 12.02
C THR A 121 2.26 -3.28 11.71
N PHE A 122 1.18 -2.65 12.15
CA PHE A 122 -0.18 -3.12 11.86
C PHE A 122 -0.44 -3.17 10.35
N GLU A 123 -0.08 -2.11 9.63
CA GLU A 123 -0.28 -1.95 8.19
C GLU A 123 0.37 -3.05 7.35
N ARG A 124 1.55 -3.56 7.76
CA ARG A 124 2.36 -4.42 6.89
C ARG A 124 1.96 -5.88 6.89
N LEU A 125 1.32 -6.36 7.92
CA LEU A 125 0.85 -7.74 7.99
C LEU A 125 -0.62 -7.81 8.36
N LEU A 126 -1.00 -7.34 9.53
CA LEU A 126 -2.34 -7.56 10.09
C LEU A 126 -3.44 -6.87 9.27
N GLU A 127 -3.22 -5.64 8.82
CA GLU A 127 -4.17 -4.96 7.93
C GLU A 127 -4.27 -5.67 6.57
N MET A 128 -3.16 -6.16 6.04
CA MET A 128 -3.18 -6.87 4.77
C MET A 128 -3.86 -8.24 4.92
N SER A 129 -3.62 -8.94 6.03
CA SER A 129 -4.36 -10.17 6.36
C SER A 129 -5.86 -9.91 6.50
N ALA A 130 -6.26 -8.77 7.05
CA ALA A 130 -7.65 -8.35 7.08
C ALA A 130 -8.21 -8.15 5.67
N GLN A 131 -7.50 -7.41 4.79
CA GLN A 131 -7.94 -7.13 3.43
C GLN A 131 -8.17 -8.43 2.62
N VAL A 132 -7.20 -9.35 2.63
CA VAL A 132 -7.35 -10.64 1.91
C VAL A 132 -8.39 -11.56 2.55
N SER A 133 -8.86 -11.26 3.77
CA SER A 133 -9.99 -11.90 4.43
C SER A 133 -11.33 -11.18 4.18
N GLY A 134 -11.38 -10.20 3.26
CA GLY A 134 -12.59 -9.42 3.00
C GLY A 134 -12.95 -8.40 4.08
N ILE A 135 -12.03 -8.10 4.99
CA ILE A 135 -12.22 -7.15 6.10
C ILE A 135 -11.56 -5.83 5.75
N TYR A 136 -12.37 -4.79 5.63
CA TYR A 136 -11.92 -3.44 5.34
C TYR A 136 -12.39 -2.49 6.46
N TYR A 137 -11.63 -1.42 6.69
CA TYR A 137 -11.99 -0.38 7.66
C TYR A 137 -13.04 0.62 7.13
N TYR A 138 -13.54 0.40 5.91
CA TYR A 138 -14.58 1.20 5.28
C TYR A 138 -15.59 0.27 4.58
N ASP A 139 -16.85 0.44 4.91
CA ASP A 139 -17.99 -0.23 4.28
C ASP A 139 -18.34 0.52 2.98
N TYR A 140 -17.82 0.04 1.86
CA TYR A 140 -18.04 0.64 0.56
C TYR A 140 -19.50 0.61 0.09
N VAL A 141 -20.30 -0.32 0.59
CA VAL A 141 -21.74 -0.41 0.25
C VAL A 141 -22.52 0.70 0.91
N ASN A 142 -22.27 0.95 2.19
CA ASN A 142 -23.01 1.93 3.00
C ASN A 142 -22.28 3.27 3.11
N GLY A 143 -21.05 3.38 2.65
CA GLY A 143 -20.26 4.60 2.65
C GLY A 143 -19.93 5.10 4.06
N LYS A 144 -19.45 4.23 4.94
CA LYS A 144 -19.09 4.55 6.32
C LYS A 144 -17.86 3.78 6.79
N TYR A 145 -17.18 4.28 7.80
CA TYR A 145 -16.11 3.52 8.46
C TYR A 145 -16.69 2.42 9.33
N ASP A 146 -16.07 1.23 9.28
CA ASP A 146 -16.44 0.09 10.12
C ASP A 146 -15.20 -0.75 10.46
N PHE A 147 -14.78 -0.68 11.70
CA PHE A 147 -13.62 -1.40 12.22
C PHE A 147 -13.99 -2.72 12.91
N SER A 148 -15.28 -3.10 12.94
CA SER A 148 -15.78 -4.25 13.71
C SER A 148 -15.14 -5.58 13.32
N GLY A 149 -14.78 -5.72 12.03
CA GLY A 149 -14.15 -6.94 11.52
C GLY A 149 -12.69 -7.15 11.99
N TYR A 150 -12.03 -6.12 12.55
CA TYR A 150 -10.63 -6.24 12.95
C TYR A 150 -10.40 -6.97 14.27
N LYS A 151 -11.45 -7.31 15.02
CA LYS A 151 -11.32 -7.94 16.35
C LYS A 151 -10.47 -9.21 16.30
N ASP A 152 -10.82 -10.15 15.43
CA ASP A 152 -10.12 -11.44 15.34
C ASP A 152 -8.68 -11.27 14.84
N ILE A 153 -8.42 -10.31 13.95
CA ILE A 153 -7.07 -9.94 13.48
C ILE A 153 -6.21 -9.43 14.65
N VAL A 154 -6.77 -8.55 15.50
CA VAL A 154 -6.07 -8.01 16.67
C VAL A 154 -5.80 -9.11 17.69
N GLU A 155 -6.78 -9.96 17.99
CA GLU A 155 -6.61 -11.06 18.95
C GLU A 155 -5.54 -12.07 18.51
N LEU A 156 -5.49 -12.40 17.22
CA LEU A 156 -4.39 -13.21 16.67
C LEU A 156 -3.06 -12.47 16.73
N GLY A 157 -3.06 -11.18 16.39
CA GLY A 157 -1.86 -10.34 16.43
C GLY A 157 -1.22 -10.23 17.81
N LYS A 158 -2.00 -10.23 18.90
CA LYS A 158 -1.50 -10.25 20.29
C LYS A 158 -0.54 -11.39 20.55
N ARG A 159 -0.70 -12.53 19.88
CA ARG A 159 0.15 -13.69 20.06
C ARG A 159 1.62 -13.42 19.69
N PHE A 160 1.89 -12.57 18.70
CA PHE A 160 3.26 -12.22 18.31
C PHE A 160 4.07 -11.62 19.47
N ILE A 161 3.38 -10.90 20.36
CA ILE A 161 3.99 -10.18 21.48
C ILE A 161 3.89 -11.04 22.76
N SER A 162 2.69 -11.54 23.10
CA SER A 162 2.46 -12.28 24.34
C SER A 162 3.16 -13.65 24.41
N GLU A 163 3.52 -14.20 23.26
CA GLU A 163 4.21 -15.49 23.15
C GLU A 163 5.69 -15.34 22.76
N ASP A 164 6.24 -14.09 22.79
CA ASP A 164 7.65 -13.77 22.47
C ASP A 164 8.11 -14.26 21.09
N ILE A 165 7.22 -14.18 20.08
CA ILE A 165 7.47 -14.70 18.73
C ILE A 165 8.34 -13.75 17.89
N ALA A 166 8.08 -12.46 18.02
CA ALA A 166 8.71 -11.42 17.22
C ALA A 166 10.13 -11.09 17.71
N TYR A 167 10.97 -10.63 16.77
CA TYR A 167 12.28 -10.06 17.10
C TYR A 167 12.10 -8.91 18.13
N PRO A 168 12.83 -8.94 19.27
CA PRO A 168 12.48 -8.11 20.43
C PRO A 168 12.79 -6.62 20.26
N ASP A 169 13.76 -6.26 19.41
CA ASP A 169 14.20 -4.88 19.21
C ASP A 169 13.63 -4.31 17.91
N GLN A 170 12.39 -3.85 17.95
CA GLN A 170 11.71 -3.25 16.80
C GLN A 170 12.32 -1.89 16.47
N GLN A 171 12.82 -1.74 15.25
CA GLN A 171 13.48 -0.53 14.76
C GLN A 171 12.78 0.04 13.52
N GLY A 172 13.31 1.16 12.99
CA GLY A 172 12.86 1.71 11.72
C GLY A 172 13.10 0.74 10.55
N VAL A 173 12.34 0.92 9.47
CA VAL A 173 12.29 -0.01 8.35
C VAL A 173 13.65 -0.35 7.76
N ASP A 174 14.57 0.60 7.62
CA ASP A 174 15.90 0.35 7.02
C ASP A 174 16.79 -0.53 7.92
N ASN A 175 16.72 -0.33 9.24
CA ASN A 175 17.43 -1.18 10.18
C ASN A 175 16.86 -2.60 10.22
N MET A 176 15.51 -2.72 10.18
CA MET A 176 14.87 -4.04 10.13
C MET A 176 15.17 -4.79 8.82
N ARG A 177 15.31 -4.09 7.68
CA ARG A 177 15.79 -4.68 6.43
C ARG A 177 17.20 -5.26 6.56
N ALA A 178 18.10 -4.52 7.21
CA ALA A 178 19.46 -5.01 7.46
C ALA A 178 19.44 -6.27 8.34
N LEU A 179 18.65 -6.28 9.41
CA LEU A 179 18.48 -7.44 10.28
C LEU A 179 17.89 -8.66 9.56
N PHE A 180 16.91 -8.45 8.66
CA PHE A 180 16.40 -9.54 7.82
C PHE A 180 17.50 -10.08 6.90
N ALA A 181 18.25 -9.20 6.23
CA ALA A 181 19.34 -9.58 5.35
C ALA A 181 20.51 -10.30 6.08
N GLU A 182 20.64 -10.06 7.39
CA GLU A 182 21.58 -10.76 8.28
C GLU A 182 21.01 -12.08 8.83
N GLY A 183 19.75 -12.43 8.50
CA GLY A 183 19.10 -13.66 8.96
C GLY A 183 18.65 -13.64 10.43
N GLN A 184 18.43 -12.47 11.02
CA GLN A 184 18.00 -12.35 12.42
C GLN A 184 16.57 -12.82 12.65
N PHE A 185 15.76 -12.91 11.60
CA PHE A 185 14.41 -13.48 11.64
C PHE A 185 14.03 -14.08 10.28
N ALA A 186 13.07 -15.01 10.32
CA ALA A 186 12.70 -15.82 9.16
C ALA A 186 11.71 -15.11 8.22
N LEU A 187 10.78 -14.32 8.77
CA LEU A 187 9.65 -13.74 8.05
C LEU A 187 9.67 -12.22 8.14
N TRP A 188 9.45 -11.58 7.00
CA TRP A 188 9.39 -10.13 6.84
C TRP A 188 8.19 -9.78 5.93
N SER A 189 7.45 -8.73 6.22
CA SER A 189 6.30 -8.35 5.39
C SER A 189 6.46 -6.95 4.83
N ASN A 190 6.50 -6.84 3.51
CA ASN A 190 6.61 -5.56 2.80
C ASN A 190 6.09 -5.67 1.36
N ALA A 191 6.13 -4.57 0.60
CA ALA A 191 5.69 -4.53 -0.79
C ALA A 191 6.87 -4.68 -1.77
N SER A 192 6.58 -4.65 -3.06
CA SER A 192 7.51 -4.98 -4.15
C SER A 192 8.82 -4.17 -4.23
N GLN A 193 8.96 -3.05 -3.50
CA GLN A 193 10.24 -2.33 -3.42
C GLN A 193 11.37 -3.19 -2.83
N GLU A 194 11.04 -4.24 -2.04
CA GLU A 194 12.03 -5.14 -1.45
C GLU A 194 12.80 -5.92 -2.51
N ALA A 195 12.21 -6.15 -3.69
CA ALA A 195 12.92 -6.75 -4.82
C ALA A 195 14.22 -6.00 -5.15
N SER A 196 14.15 -4.67 -5.22
CA SER A 196 15.32 -3.83 -5.50
C SER A 196 16.19 -3.63 -4.25
N VAL A 197 15.60 -3.53 -3.07
CA VAL A 197 16.34 -3.37 -1.82
C VAL A 197 17.26 -4.57 -1.58
N PHE A 198 16.72 -5.78 -1.59
CA PHE A 198 17.47 -7.01 -1.30
C PHE A 198 18.31 -7.54 -2.48
N THR A 199 18.24 -6.87 -3.62
CA THR A 199 19.12 -7.18 -4.78
C THR A 199 20.24 -6.16 -4.90
N ASN A 200 19.97 -4.86 -4.68
CA ASN A 200 20.87 -3.78 -5.06
C ASN A 200 21.36 -2.91 -3.89
N GLN A 201 20.56 -2.71 -2.84
CA GLN A 201 20.89 -1.78 -1.75
C GLN A 201 21.45 -2.50 -0.52
N ILE A 202 20.79 -3.56 -0.10
CA ILE A 202 21.18 -4.44 1.00
C ILE A 202 21.13 -5.88 0.46
N PRO A 203 22.07 -6.27 -0.42
CA PRO A 203 21.99 -7.57 -1.10
C PRO A 203 22.05 -8.73 -0.09
N ILE A 204 21.07 -9.63 -0.18
CA ILE A 204 21.07 -10.88 0.57
C ILE A 204 21.94 -11.87 -0.20
N THR A 205 23.09 -12.25 0.39
CA THR A 205 24.08 -13.16 -0.21
C THR A 205 24.32 -14.43 0.60
N GLU A 206 23.95 -14.43 1.88
CA GLU A 206 24.27 -15.51 2.81
C GLU A 206 23.19 -16.62 2.84
N PHE A 207 22.00 -16.34 2.31
CA PHE A 207 20.90 -17.30 2.22
C PHE A 207 20.03 -17.05 1.01
N GLU A 208 19.24 -18.07 0.63
CA GLU A 208 18.16 -17.88 -0.34
C GLU A 208 16.92 -17.34 0.34
N TRP A 209 16.29 -16.36 -0.29
CA TRP A 209 14.99 -15.83 0.16
C TRP A 209 13.90 -16.06 -0.86
N GLY A 210 12.67 -16.17 -0.38
CA GLY A 210 11.48 -16.35 -1.20
C GLY A 210 10.44 -15.28 -0.90
N VAL A 211 9.36 -15.30 -1.67
CA VAL A 211 8.20 -14.41 -1.54
C VAL A 211 6.95 -15.28 -1.50
N ALA A 212 6.06 -15.02 -0.56
CA ALA A 212 4.77 -15.69 -0.40
C ALA A 212 3.64 -14.67 -0.28
N GLU A 213 2.42 -15.12 -0.49
CA GLU A 213 1.22 -14.32 -0.28
C GLU A 213 0.99 -14.04 1.20
N VAL A 214 0.27 -12.94 1.50
CA VAL A 214 -0.11 -12.61 2.87
C VAL A 214 -1.18 -13.61 3.36
N PRO A 215 -1.05 -14.18 4.57
CA PRO A 215 -2.03 -15.12 5.08
C PRO A 215 -3.37 -14.45 5.39
N SER A 216 -4.49 -15.13 5.11
CA SER A 216 -5.84 -14.70 5.50
C SER A 216 -6.29 -15.39 6.80
N LEU A 217 -7.41 -14.97 7.38
CA LEU A 217 -7.99 -15.60 8.57
C LEU A 217 -8.36 -17.06 8.34
N THR A 218 -8.90 -17.37 7.17
CA THR A 218 -9.42 -18.71 6.84
C THR A 218 -8.44 -19.56 6.04
N GLY A 219 -7.44 -18.96 5.42
CA GLY A 219 -6.56 -19.57 4.43
C GLY A 219 -7.04 -19.39 3.00
N GLU A 220 -8.27 -18.88 2.82
CA GLU A 220 -8.86 -18.56 1.52
C GLU A 220 -8.80 -17.04 1.28
N ILE A 221 -8.75 -16.64 0.03
CA ILE A 221 -8.79 -15.21 -0.36
C ILE A 221 -10.25 -14.81 -0.53
N GLU A 222 -10.70 -13.88 0.30
CA GLU A 222 -12.08 -13.39 0.37
C GLU A 222 -12.18 -11.88 0.04
N GLY A 223 -11.05 -11.21 -0.16
CA GLY A 223 -11.00 -9.78 -0.46
C GLY A 223 -9.78 -9.37 -1.27
N ALA A 224 -9.89 -8.26 -1.97
CA ALA A 224 -8.84 -7.70 -2.78
C ALA A 224 -7.75 -7.06 -1.94
N LEU A 225 -6.51 -7.28 -2.33
CA LEU A 225 -5.35 -6.58 -1.79
C LEU A 225 -5.08 -5.31 -2.61
N GLN A 226 -5.05 -4.17 -1.94
CA GLN A 226 -4.85 -2.89 -2.61
C GLN A 226 -3.41 -2.72 -3.07
N THR A 227 -3.22 -2.45 -4.36
CA THR A 227 -1.95 -2.00 -4.92
C THR A 227 -1.77 -0.50 -4.72
N THR A 228 -0.55 -0.02 -4.79
CA THR A 228 -0.24 1.40 -4.59
C THR A 228 0.40 2.00 -5.83
N PRO A 229 -0.26 2.96 -6.52
CA PRO A 229 0.38 3.73 -7.57
C PRO A 229 1.66 4.40 -7.07
N SER A 230 2.66 4.48 -7.91
CA SER A 230 4.02 4.91 -7.56
C SER A 230 4.58 5.91 -8.57
N LYS A 231 5.53 6.74 -8.10
CA LYS A 231 6.19 7.73 -8.94
C LYS A 231 5.21 8.71 -9.59
N ALA A 232 4.42 9.38 -8.75
CA ALA A 232 3.48 10.41 -9.16
C ALA A 232 4.19 11.72 -9.52
N TYR A 233 3.75 12.36 -10.61
CA TYR A 233 4.25 13.64 -11.06
C TYR A 233 3.11 14.61 -11.32
N GLY A 234 3.30 15.86 -10.84
CA GLY A 234 2.37 16.98 -11.05
C GLY A 234 3.09 18.29 -11.38
N ILE A 235 2.35 19.29 -11.81
CA ILE A 235 2.87 20.62 -12.16
C ILE A 235 2.35 21.64 -11.14
N VAL A 236 3.27 22.48 -10.64
CA VAL A 236 2.91 23.57 -9.74
C VAL A 236 2.24 24.70 -10.54
N SER A 237 1.11 25.19 -10.06
CA SER A 237 0.26 26.16 -10.79
C SER A 237 0.94 27.48 -11.08
N THR A 238 1.88 27.93 -10.23
CA THR A 238 2.64 29.17 -10.38
C THR A 238 3.86 29.04 -11.30
N SER A 239 4.11 27.87 -11.87
CA SER A 239 5.18 27.70 -12.86
C SER A 239 4.99 28.63 -14.04
N GLU A 240 6.05 29.33 -14.44
CA GLU A 240 6.11 30.12 -15.67
C GLU A 240 6.50 29.25 -16.89
N HIS A 241 6.85 27.96 -16.65
CA HIS A 241 7.36 27.00 -17.63
C HIS A 241 6.47 25.76 -17.73
N LYS A 242 5.14 25.93 -17.77
CA LYS A 242 4.18 24.80 -17.72
C LYS A 242 4.31 23.84 -18.89
N ASP A 243 4.54 24.35 -20.10
CA ASP A 243 4.71 23.54 -21.30
C ASP A 243 6.03 22.75 -21.26
N GLU A 244 7.09 23.34 -20.71
CA GLU A 244 8.36 22.66 -20.49
C GLU A 244 8.25 21.61 -19.37
N ALA A 245 7.53 21.93 -18.31
CA ALA A 245 7.22 21.00 -17.23
C ALA A 245 6.41 19.80 -17.73
N TRP A 246 5.43 20.03 -18.60
CA TRP A 246 4.70 18.94 -19.24
C TRP A 246 5.61 18.06 -20.10
N LYS A 247 6.54 18.63 -20.89
CA LYS A 247 7.51 17.85 -21.67
C LYS A 247 8.40 16.97 -20.81
N VAL A 248 8.75 17.42 -19.59
CA VAL A 248 9.49 16.59 -18.63
C VAL A 248 8.63 15.40 -18.18
N ILE A 249 7.36 15.64 -17.87
CA ILE A 249 6.42 14.56 -17.52
C ILE A 249 6.21 13.61 -18.71
N GLN A 250 5.99 14.14 -19.92
CA GLN A 250 5.88 13.32 -21.15
C GLN A 250 7.11 12.42 -21.36
N TYR A 251 8.32 12.91 -21.07
CA TYR A 251 9.52 12.10 -21.17
C TYR A 251 9.53 10.97 -20.15
N PHE A 252 9.23 11.23 -18.86
CA PHE A 252 9.15 10.22 -17.83
C PHE A 252 7.98 9.23 -18.02
N GLN A 253 7.00 9.60 -18.81
CA GLN A 253 5.83 8.81 -19.15
C GLN A 253 5.87 8.25 -20.58
N SER A 254 7.01 8.42 -21.29
CA SER A 254 7.18 7.87 -22.64
C SER A 254 7.39 6.35 -22.58
N GLU A 255 6.93 5.64 -23.61
CA GLU A 255 7.14 4.18 -23.73
C GLU A 255 8.62 3.81 -23.58
N GLU A 256 9.53 4.57 -24.20
CA GLU A 256 10.97 4.32 -24.14
C GLU A 256 11.51 4.39 -22.71
N PHE A 257 11.17 5.47 -21.97
CA PHE A 257 11.63 5.66 -20.60
C PHE A 257 10.99 4.61 -19.66
N LEU A 258 9.67 4.44 -19.74
CA LEU A 258 8.93 3.50 -18.90
C LEU A 258 9.42 2.07 -19.13
N LYS A 259 9.65 1.67 -20.37
CA LYS A 259 10.19 0.33 -20.69
C LYS A 259 11.52 0.10 -19.99
N GLY A 260 12.48 1.01 -20.13
CA GLY A 260 13.78 0.91 -19.45
C GLY A 260 13.66 0.88 -17.94
N TYR A 261 12.78 1.72 -17.38
CA TYR A 261 12.55 1.84 -15.95
C TYR A 261 11.91 0.58 -15.35
N LEU A 262 10.88 0.05 -16.00
CA LEU A 262 10.16 -1.15 -15.57
C LEU A 262 11.02 -2.42 -15.75
N GLU A 263 11.70 -2.58 -16.89
CA GLU A 263 12.62 -3.70 -17.15
C GLU A 263 13.83 -3.71 -16.19
N SER A 264 14.14 -2.57 -15.55
CA SER A 264 15.14 -2.51 -14.48
C SER A 264 14.62 -2.97 -13.11
N GLY A 265 13.36 -3.39 -13.00
CA GLY A 265 12.77 -3.95 -11.78
C GLY A 265 12.55 -2.93 -10.66
N TYR A 266 12.29 -1.65 -10.99
CA TYR A 266 12.03 -0.62 -9.97
C TYR A 266 10.58 -0.54 -9.51
N CYS A 267 9.62 -0.91 -10.37
CA CYS A 267 8.20 -1.02 -10.06
C CYS A 267 7.49 -1.90 -11.11
N LEU A 268 6.23 -2.18 -10.88
CA LEU A 268 5.35 -2.86 -11.82
C LEU A 268 4.67 -1.85 -12.76
N PRO A 269 4.30 -2.24 -13.98
CA PRO A 269 3.53 -1.37 -14.89
C PRO A 269 2.15 -1.08 -14.31
N ILE A 270 1.67 0.18 -14.49
CA ILE A 270 0.31 0.54 -14.10
C ILE A 270 -0.66 0.39 -15.28
N SER A 271 -0.22 0.68 -16.52
CA SER A 271 -1.06 0.53 -17.72
C SER A 271 -0.96 -0.86 -18.32
N THR A 272 -2.05 -1.33 -18.90
CA THR A 272 -2.11 -2.60 -19.62
C THR A 272 -1.21 -2.56 -20.86
N TYR A 273 -1.10 -1.37 -21.50
CA TYR A 273 -0.19 -1.15 -22.62
C TYR A 273 1.26 -1.44 -22.24
N MET A 274 1.74 -0.86 -21.12
CA MET A 274 3.13 -1.06 -20.69
C MET A 274 3.36 -2.49 -20.16
N ASP A 275 2.37 -3.12 -19.51
CA ASP A 275 2.49 -4.52 -19.09
C ASP A 275 2.71 -5.47 -20.28
N ALA A 276 2.08 -5.19 -21.42
CA ALA A 276 2.28 -5.93 -22.65
C ALA A 276 3.60 -5.57 -23.39
N ALA A 277 4.12 -4.34 -23.19
CA ALA A 277 5.28 -3.83 -23.93
C ALA A 277 6.64 -4.22 -23.32
N ILE A 278 6.69 -4.50 -22.01
CA ILE A 278 7.93 -4.84 -21.31
C ILE A 278 8.35 -6.31 -21.53
N ASP A 279 9.64 -6.55 -21.46
CA ASP A 279 10.21 -7.89 -21.41
C ASP A 279 10.26 -8.37 -19.95
N LYS A 280 9.27 -9.17 -19.55
CA LYS A 280 9.13 -9.69 -18.18
C LYS A 280 10.32 -10.57 -17.73
N THR A 281 11.17 -11.03 -18.64
CA THR A 281 12.39 -11.78 -18.27
C THR A 281 13.51 -10.89 -17.72
N LYS A 282 13.40 -9.58 -17.90
CA LYS A 282 14.41 -8.61 -17.46
C LYS A 282 14.12 -8.00 -16.08
N ILE A 283 12.88 -8.10 -15.58
CA ILE A 283 12.48 -7.44 -14.33
C ILE A 283 13.09 -8.06 -13.07
N GLY A 284 13.89 -9.14 -13.19
CA GLY A 284 14.60 -9.77 -12.09
C GLY A 284 13.66 -10.22 -10.97
N ARG A 285 14.08 -9.98 -9.72
CA ARG A 285 13.29 -10.33 -8.53
C ARG A 285 11.95 -9.61 -8.40
N MET A 286 11.70 -8.54 -9.18
CA MET A 286 10.38 -7.91 -9.25
C MET A 286 9.31 -8.89 -9.77
N ALA A 287 9.71 -9.94 -10.52
CA ALA A 287 8.79 -10.99 -10.99
C ALA A 287 8.10 -11.74 -9.84
N ASP A 288 8.76 -11.88 -8.68
CA ASP A 288 8.20 -12.54 -7.50
C ASP A 288 7.08 -11.71 -6.85
N PHE A 289 7.00 -10.45 -7.21
CA PHE A 289 5.97 -9.50 -6.76
C PHE A 289 4.96 -9.16 -7.87
N SER A 290 4.90 -9.92 -8.94
CA SER A 290 3.87 -9.74 -9.97
C SER A 290 2.48 -9.72 -9.34
N LEU A 291 1.59 -8.91 -9.92
CA LEU A 291 0.22 -8.79 -9.40
C LEU A 291 -0.49 -10.15 -9.41
N LEU A 292 -1.23 -10.39 -8.37
CA LEU A 292 -2.12 -11.52 -8.22
C LEU A 292 -3.53 -11.15 -8.74
N ASP A 293 -4.33 -12.14 -9.09
CA ASP A 293 -5.65 -11.92 -9.69
C ASP A 293 -6.60 -11.08 -8.80
N TYR A 294 -6.38 -11.10 -7.48
CA TYR A 294 -7.13 -10.32 -6.50
C TYR A 294 -6.45 -9.00 -6.09
N GLU A 295 -5.45 -8.55 -6.83
CA GLU A 295 -4.78 -7.26 -6.60
C GLU A 295 -5.22 -6.23 -7.62
N SER A 296 -5.62 -5.07 -7.14
CA SER A 296 -6.01 -3.95 -8.00
C SER A 296 -5.80 -2.59 -7.32
N VAL A 297 -5.75 -1.54 -8.13
CA VAL A 297 -5.95 -0.17 -7.66
C VAL A 297 -7.46 0.06 -7.60
N TYR A 298 -7.95 0.46 -6.44
CA TYR A 298 -9.36 0.84 -6.24
C TYR A 298 -9.45 2.05 -5.30
N PRO A 299 -10.59 2.78 -5.29
CA PRO A 299 -10.71 4.00 -4.51
C PRO A 299 -10.45 3.78 -3.02
N LYS A 300 -9.61 4.62 -2.45
CA LYS A 300 -9.43 4.66 -0.99
C LYS A 300 -10.63 5.32 -0.31
N PRO A 301 -10.90 4.97 0.96
CA PRO A 301 -11.88 5.67 1.76
C PRO A 301 -11.65 7.18 1.76
N PRO A 302 -12.69 7.99 1.94
CA PRO A 302 -12.58 9.45 1.98
C PRO A 302 -11.52 9.92 2.97
N VAL A 303 -10.71 10.89 2.58
CA VAL A 303 -9.80 11.57 3.51
C VAL A 303 -10.63 12.46 4.43
N ILE A 304 -10.42 12.33 5.74
CA ILE A 304 -11.16 13.06 6.79
C ILE A 304 -10.22 13.80 7.73
N ASN A 305 -10.71 14.86 8.35
CA ASN A 305 -10.00 15.62 9.38
C ASN A 305 -10.20 14.95 10.75
N LEU A 306 -9.47 13.86 10.96
CA LEU A 306 -9.57 13.06 12.18
C LEU A 306 -8.93 13.77 13.37
N THR A 307 -9.58 13.70 14.54
CA THR A 307 -8.99 14.07 15.82
C THR A 307 -8.55 12.81 16.56
N GLY A 308 -7.34 12.83 17.14
CA GLY A 308 -6.74 11.69 17.82
C GLY A 308 -5.88 10.83 16.90
N ASP A 309 -5.48 9.67 17.39
CA ASP A 309 -4.57 8.77 16.68
C ASP A 309 -5.26 8.07 15.51
N ASP A 310 -4.47 7.80 14.47
CA ASP A 310 -4.87 6.97 13.33
C ASP A 310 -5.21 5.54 13.77
N TYR A 311 -6.15 4.89 13.08
CA TYR A 311 -6.62 3.55 13.43
C TYR A 311 -5.51 2.51 13.52
N ARG A 312 -4.45 2.62 12.70
CA ARG A 312 -3.32 1.70 12.74
C ARG A 312 -2.57 1.78 14.06
N VAL A 313 -2.44 3.00 14.60
CA VAL A 313 -1.83 3.22 15.92
C VAL A 313 -2.73 2.65 17.02
N VAL A 314 -4.04 2.93 16.96
CA VAL A 314 -5.00 2.45 17.96
C VAL A 314 -5.08 0.92 17.96
N LEU A 315 -5.22 0.29 16.79
CA LEU A 315 -5.28 -1.17 16.69
C LEU A 315 -3.95 -1.83 17.06
N TRP A 316 -2.81 -1.21 16.73
CA TRP A 316 -1.52 -1.70 17.20
C TRP A 316 -1.36 -1.61 18.72
N ASN A 317 -1.87 -0.54 19.35
CA ASN A 317 -1.92 -0.44 20.81
C ASN A 317 -2.82 -1.54 21.42
N ALA A 318 -3.88 -1.96 20.74
CA ALA A 318 -4.68 -3.10 21.16
C ALA A 318 -3.93 -4.43 20.99
N VAL A 319 -3.13 -4.61 19.93
CA VAL A 319 -2.22 -5.77 19.76
C VAL A 319 -1.19 -5.83 20.89
N MET A 320 -0.68 -4.68 21.32
CA MET A 320 0.28 -4.56 22.43
C MET A 320 -0.37 -4.65 23.81
N ASP A 321 -1.68 -4.88 23.88
CA ASP A 321 -2.49 -4.97 25.10
C ASP A 321 -2.46 -3.67 25.98
N TYR A 322 -2.25 -2.51 25.33
CA TYR A 322 -2.30 -1.20 25.99
C TYR A 322 -3.72 -0.64 26.11
N VAL A 323 -4.62 -1.10 25.25
CA VAL A 323 -6.06 -0.75 25.23
C VAL A 323 -6.89 -2.00 24.96
N ASP A 324 -8.11 -2.03 25.47
CA ASP A 324 -9.07 -3.09 25.18
C ASP A 324 -9.51 -3.03 23.71
N VAL A 325 -9.61 -4.17 23.03
CA VAL A 325 -9.92 -4.20 21.60
C VAL A 325 -11.35 -3.76 21.28
N ASP A 326 -12.32 -4.10 22.13
CA ASP A 326 -13.72 -3.72 21.91
C ASP A 326 -13.89 -2.20 22.14
N GLU A 327 -13.25 -1.64 23.19
CA GLU A 327 -13.23 -0.20 23.43
C GLU A 327 -12.52 0.57 22.29
N ALA A 328 -11.41 0.04 21.78
CA ALA A 328 -10.67 0.62 20.65
C ALA A 328 -11.53 0.66 19.38
N ILE A 329 -12.22 -0.42 19.04
CA ILE A 329 -13.11 -0.50 17.88
C ILE A 329 -14.30 0.45 18.02
N GLU A 330 -14.93 0.52 19.18
CA GLU A 330 -16.06 1.44 19.44
C GLU A 330 -15.63 2.90 19.28
N ASP A 331 -14.48 3.28 19.85
CA ASP A 331 -13.90 4.62 19.69
C ASP A 331 -13.62 4.95 18.21
N LEU A 332 -12.95 4.03 17.48
CA LEU A 332 -12.66 4.22 16.07
C LEU A 332 -13.93 4.38 15.23
N ASN A 333 -14.92 3.50 15.41
CA ASN A 333 -16.20 3.58 14.71
C ASN A 333 -16.90 4.92 14.95
N THR A 334 -16.85 5.42 16.17
CA THR A 334 -17.46 6.70 16.54
C THR A 334 -16.72 7.87 15.91
N ARG A 335 -15.41 8.01 16.19
CA ARG A 335 -14.60 9.17 15.77
C ARG A 335 -14.50 9.30 14.25
N TYR A 336 -14.28 8.18 13.55
CA TYR A 336 -14.12 8.20 12.10
C TYR A 336 -15.43 8.59 11.41
N ASN A 337 -16.58 8.09 11.87
CA ASN A 337 -17.87 8.44 11.27
C ASN A 337 -18.32 9.86 11.64
N GLU A 338 -18.07 10.33 12.86
CA GLU A 338 -18.33 11.73 13.22
C GLU A 338 -17.50 12.71 12.36
N ALA A 339 -16.21 12.40 12.14
CA ALA A 339 -15.34 13.18 11.28
C ALA A 339 -15.80 13.13 9.80
N LEU A 340 -16.22 11.97 9.31
CA LEU A 340 -16.76 11.81 7.96
C LEU A 340 -17.99 12.69 7.75
N GLU A 341 -18.96 12.63 8.66
CA GLU A 341 -20.18 13.44 8.57
C GLU A 341 -19.89 14.95 8.63
N ALA A 342 -18.97 15.36 9.51
CA ALA A 342 -18.56 16.76 9.62
C ALA A 342 -17.89 17.29 8.35
N ASP A 343 -17.00 16.48 7.77
CA ASP A 343 -16.27 16.85 6.55
C ASP A 343 -17.18 16.84 5.31
N ILE A 344 -18.14 15.92 5.21
CA ILE A 344 -19.17 15.95 4.17
C ILE A 344 -20.03 17.21 4.31
N ALA A 345 -20.50 17.50 5.52
CA ALA A 345 -21.33 18.68 5.79
C ALA A 345 -20.62 20.01 5.45
N SER A 346 -19.29 20.06 5.61
CA SER A 346 -18.47 21.23 5.27
C SER A 346 -18.08 21.27 3.78
N GLY A 347 -18.29 20.20 3.02
CA GLY A 347 -17.84 20.05 1.64
C GLY A 347 -16.34 19.73 1.50
N ALA A 348 -15.66 19.38 2.61
CA ALA A 348 -14.23 19.02 2.59
C ALA A 348 -13.99 17.66 1.94
N THR A 349 -14.95 16.74 2.04
CA THR A 349 -14.89 15.42 1.40
C THR A 349 -16.26 15.01 0.87
N LYS A 350 -16.30 13.87 0.17
CA LYS A 350 -17.52 13.23 -0.32
C LYS A 350 -17.62 11.82 0.22
N ARG A 351 -18.84 11.33 0.42
CA ARG A 351 -19.08 9.94 0.78
C ARG A 351 -18.82 9.05 -0.43
N LEU A 352 -17.95 8.08 -0.32
CA LEU A 352 -17.70 7.07 -1.33
C LEU A 352 -18.66 5.90 -1.14
N VAL A 353 -19.37 5.52 -2.20
CA VAL A 353 -20.22 4.33 -2.24
C VAL A 353 -19.90 3.56 -3.52
N ILE A 354 -19.84 2.25 -3.44
CA ILE A 354 -19.69 1.36 -4.57
C ILE A 354 -20.92 0.45 -4.63
N SER A 355 -21.78 0.67 -5.66
CA SER A 355 -22.89 -0.22 -5.94
C SER A 355 -22.38 -1.48 -6.62
N ASP A 356 -23.04 -2.62 -6.37
CA ASP A 356 -22.61 -3.93 -6.86
C ASP A 356 -21.17 -4.28 -6.43
N TYR A 357 -20.82 -3.88 -5.19
CA TYR A 357 -19.51 -4.10 -4.61
C TYR A 357 -19.17 -5.60 -4.51
N ASP A 358 -18.06 -5.98 -5.16
CA ASP A 358 -17.43 -7.28 -4.99
C ASP A 358 -16.13 -7.09 -4.18
N PRO A 359 -15.97 -7.71 -3.01
CA PRO A 359 -14.76 -7.56 -2.21
C PRO A 359 -13.50 -8.07 -2.91
N LEU A 360 -13.60 -8.99 -3.88
CA LEU A 360 -12.45 -9.45 -4.67
C LEU A 360 -12.11 -8.52 -5.85
N HIS A 361 -13.11 -7.79 -6.36
CA HIS A 361 -12.98 -6.89 -7.50
C HIS A 361 -13.65 -5.53 -7.24
N PRO A 362 -13.17 -4.75 -6.25
CA PRO A 362 -13.82 -3.51 -5.83
C PRO A 362 -13.95 -2.45 -6.93
N SER A 363 -13.06 -2.48 -7.93
CA SER A 363 -13.09 -1.55 -9.07
C SER A 363 -14.16 -1.86 -10.12
N ASP A 364 -14.75 -3.07 -10.10
CA ASP A 364 -15.75 -3.48 -11.09
C ASP A 364 -17.15 -2.92 -10.77
N GLY A 365 -17.39 -2.53 -9.52
CA GLY A 365 -18.62 -1.89 -9.10
C GLY A 365 -18.76 -0.44 -9.58
N THR A 366 -19.97 0.09 -9.47
CA THR A 366 -20.24 1.49 -9.82
C THR A 366 -19.83 2.42 -8.70
N ILE A 367 -18.73 3.15 -8.88
CA ILE A 367 -18.17 4.10 -7.92
C ILE A 367 -18.97 5.41 -7.96
N THR A 368 -19.45 5.85 -6.81
CA THR A 368 -20.22 7.09 -6.67
C THR A 368 -19.70 7.92 -5.49
N TYR A 369 -19.53 9.22 -5.72
CA TYR A 369 -19.14 10.20 -4.69
C TYR A 369 -20.36 11.10 -4.39
N LEU A 370 -20.86 11.03 -3.16
CA LEU A 370 -22.05 11.73 -2.70
C LEU A 370 -21.68 12.94 -1.84
N ASP A 371 -22.38 14.05 -2.01
CA ASP A 371 -22.22 15.28 -1.22
C ASP A 371 -23.05 15.25 0.11
N LYS A 372 -23.70 14.14 0.40
CA LYS A 372 -24.54 13.96 1.61
C LYS A 372 -24.47 12.53 2.11
#